data_36f599322be42d56139ee111e99a2690
#
_entry.id   36f599322be42d56139ee111e99a2690
#
_cell.length_a   1.000
_cell.length_b   1.000
_cell.length_c   1.000
_cell.angle_alpha   90.00
_cell.angle_beta   90.00
_cell.angle_gamma   90.00
#
_symmetry.space_group_name_H-M   'P 1'
#
loop_
_entity.id
_entity.type
_entity.pdbx_description
1 polymer ?
#
loop_
_entity_poly.entity_id
_entity_poly.type
_entity_poly.pdbx_seq_one_letter_code
_entity_poly.pdbx_strand_id
1 'polypeptide(L)'
;YKRQMLSQGWSVMVPSYPQAPDVKITQITHSISKLVYKILDDFNGPVRMIGHSAGGHLASRMICKNFLKKNMSNHIEQVISVSGLYDLRPLLMTKLNDILTLDYEEAERESCFLYDPIDTKLTCWVGANERPEFLRQNRILTEAWSKKSRNIESYYDPGKDHFSVIDQLEEKESLLTQ
;
A
#
# COMPACT_ATOMS: atom_id res chain seq x y z
N TYR A 1 -9.62 14.08 -0.73
CA TYR A 1 -8.22 13.74 -1.09
C TYR A 1 -7.89 14.12 -2.54
N LYS A 2 -8.72 13.72 -3.54
CA LYS A 2 -8.51 14.01 -4.96
C LYS A 2 -8.30 15.51 -5.23
N ARG A 3 -9.13 16.38 -4.63
CA ARG A 3 -9.04 17.84 -4.84
C ARG A 3 -7.70 18.42 -4.37
N GLN A 4 -7.15 17.91 -3.27
CA GLN A 4 -5.87 18.39 -2.73
C GLN A 4 -4.72 18.07 -3.69
N MET A 5 -4.62 16.83 -4.16
CA MET A 5 -3.60 16.43 -5.13
C MET A 5 -3.72 17.23 -6.44
N LEU A 6 -4.94 17.42 -6.95
CA LEU A 6 -5.18 18.26 -8.14
C LEU A 6 -4.74 19.71 -7.93
N SER A 7 -4.95 20.29 -6.73
CA SER A 7 -4.53 21.66 -6.43
C SER A 7 -3.02 21.84 -6.36
N GLN A 8 -2.28 20.74 -6.20
CA GLN A 8 -0.81 20.69 -6.21
C GLN A 8 -0.23 20.37 -7.61
N GLY A 9 -1.09 20.27 -8.62
CA GLY A 9 -0.66 20.01 -10.00
C GLY A 9 -0.57 18.52 -10.38
N TRP A 10 -1.00 17.60 -9.50
CA TRP A 10 -1.03 16.17 -9.80
C TRP A 10 -2.23 15.79 -10.66
N SER A 11 -2.03 14.88 -11.60
CA SER A 11 -3.13 14.11 -12.18
C SER A 11 -3.47 12.95 -11.25
N VAL A 12 -4.76 12.74 -10.95
CA VAL A 12 -5.19 11.73 -9.97
C VAL A 12 -6.02 10.64 -10.63
N MET A 13 -5.58 9.40 -10.47
CA MET A 13 -6.33 8.22 -10.88
C MET A 13 -6.80 7.46 -9.65
N VAL A 14 -8.09 7.13 -9.58
CA VAL A 14 -8.70 6.29 -8.55
C VAL A 14 -9.26 5.05 -9.26
N PRO A 15 -8.57 3.92 -9.23
CA PRO A 15 -9.00 2.73 -9.94
C PRO A 15 -10.20 2.07 -9.27
N SER A 16 -11.11 1.54 -10.09
CA SER A 16 -12.07 0.53 -9.68
C SER A 16 -11.52 -0.86 -10.04
N TYR A 17 -11.67 -1.81 -9.15
CA TYR A 17 -11.23 -3.19 -9.34
C TYR A 17 -12.21 -4.19 -8.71
N PRO A 18 -12.26 -5.43 -9.18
CA PRO A 18 -13.09 -6.48 -8.58
C PRO A 18 -12.69 -6.72 -7.12
N GLN A 19 -13.65 -7.09 -6.28
CA GLN A 19 -13.45 -7.30 -4.85
C GLN A 19 -13.79 -8.72 -4.43
N ALA A 20 -13.25 -9.18 -3.30
CA ALA A 20 -13.71 -10.40 -2.66
C ALA A 20 -15.19 -10.26 -2.22
N PRO A 21 -16.00 -11.32 -2.28
CA PRO A 21 -15.64 -12.71 -2.59
C PRO A 21 -15.61 -13.07 -4.07
N ASP A 22 -15.96 -12.15 -4.99
CA ASP A 22 -16.08 -12.45 -6.43
C ASP A 22 -14.75 -12.87 -7.06
N VAL A 23 -13.64 -12.38 -6.49
CA VAL A 23 -12.29 -12.69 -6.93
C VAL A 23 -11.35 -12.87 -5.72
N LYS A 24 -10.28 -13.65 -5.90
CA LYS A 24 -9.21 -13.82 -4.91
C LYS A 24 -8.29 -12.60 -4.83
N ILE A 25 -7.59 -12.42 -3.70
CA ILE A 25 -6.62 -11.32 -3.51
C ILE A 25 -5.55 -11.32 -4.60
N THR A 26 -5.04 -12.49 -4.98
CA THR A 26 -4.07 -12.62 -6.08
C THR A 26 -4.59 -12.03 -7.40
N GLN A 27 -5.87 -12.21 -7.71
CA GLN A 27 -6.47 -11.65 -8.93
C GLN A 27 -6.61 -10.13 -8.85
N ILE A 28 -6.94 -9.60 -7.66
CA ILE A 28 -6.96 -8.14 -7.40
C ILE A 28 -5.56 -7.57 -7.60
N THR A 29 -4.55 -8.17 -6.98
CA THR A 29 -3.15 -7.74 -7.07
C THR A 29 -2.66 -7.73 -8.52
N HIS A 30 -2.97 -8.77 -9.31
CA HIS A 30 -2.65 -8.81 -10.74
C HIS A 30 -3.39 -7.74 -11.55
N SER A 31 -4.64 -7.45 -11.23
CA SER A 31 -5.40 -6.40 -11.91
C SER A 31 -4.79 -5.02 -11.67
N ILE A 32 -4.41 -4.73 -10.43
CA ILE A 32 -3.71 -3.49 -10.07
C ILE A 32 -2.34 -3.41 -10.72
N SER A 33 -1.59 -4.52 -10.77
CA SER A 33 -0.27 -4.51 -11.41
C SER A 33 -0.36 -4.18 -12.91
N LYS A 34 -1.34 -4.71 -13.63
CA LYS A 34 -1.59 -4.35 -15.05
C LYS A 34 -1.88 -2.87 -15.22
N LEU A 35 -2.66 -2.29 -14.30
CA LEU A 35 -2.95 -0.86 -14.31
C LEU A 35 -1.69 -0.03 -14.05
N VAL A 36 -0.90 -0.40 -13.03
CA VAL A 36 0.36 0.28 -12.71
C VAL A 36 1.30 0.23 -13.92
N TYR A 37 1.46 -0.93 -14.56
CA TYR A 37 2.27 -1.05 -15.78
C TYR A 37 1.78 -0.11 -16.87
N LYS A 38 0.47 -0.06 -17.12
CA LYS A 38 -0.10 0.84 -18.13
C LYS A 38 0.16 2.31 -17.81
N ILE A 39 0.03 2.72 -16.55
CA ILE A 39 0.33 4.08 -16.11
C ILE A 39 1.81 4.41 -16.36
N LEU A 40 2.72 3.50 -15.98
CA LEU A 40 4.15 3.72 -16.14
C LEU A 40 4.60 3.72 -17.61
N ASP A 41 3.87 3.05 -18.50
CA ASP A 41 4.11 3.08 -19.96
C ASP A 41 3.53 4.35 -20.62
N ASP A 42 2.36 4.80 -20.17
CA ASP A 42 1.64 5.92 -20.80
C ASP A 42 2.14 7.31 -20.31
N PHE A 43 2.74 7.38 -19.12
CA PHE A 43 3.14 8.65 -18.49
C PHE A 43 4.63 8.70 -18.19
N ASN A 44 5.30 9.77 -18.65
CA ASN A 44 6.74 9.99 -18.44
C ASN A 44 7.08 10.77 -17.16
N GLY A 45 6.09 11.08 -16.31
CA GLY A 45 6.28 11.82 -15.07
C GLY A 45 6.44 10.91 -13.85
N PRO A 46 6.74 11.51 -12.68
CA PRO A 46 6.80 10.77 -11.44
C PRO A 46 5.40 10.23 -11.06
N VAL A 47 5.36 9.00 -10.56
CA VAL A 47 4.15 8.34 -10.09
C VAL A 47 4.22 8.18 -8.57
N ARG A 48 3.19 8.62 -7.87
CA ARG A 48 2.97 8.34 -6.45
C ARG A 48 1.79 7.39 -6.28
N MET A 49 1.93 6.41 -5.43
CA MET A 49 0.85 5.48 -5.08
C MET A 49 0.45 5.69 -3.63
N ILE A 50 -0.83 5.92 -3.40
CA ILE A 50 -1.39 6.10 -2.05
C ILE A 50 -2.49 5.08 -1.86
N GLY A 51 -2.45 4.35 -0.75
CA GLY A 51 -3.47 3.36 -0.42
C GLY A 51 -3.74 3.28 1.07
N HIS A 52 -5.01 3.09 1.44
CA HIS A 52 -5.43 2.88 2.81
C HIS A 52 -5.92 1.44 3.02
N SER A 53 -5.58 0.82 4.14
CA SER A 53 -6.03 -0.51 4.53
C SER A 53 -5.69 -1.56 3.45
N ALA A 54 -6.65 -2.20 2.81
CA ALA A 54 -6.44 -3.07 1.67
C ALA A 54 -5.71 -2.36 0.51
N GLY A 55 -6.00 -1.07 0.28
CA GLY A 55 -5.27 -0.25 -0.69
C GLY A 55 -3.80 -0.04 -0.31
N GLY A 56 -3.50 0.05 0.98
CA GLY A 56 -2.13 0.11 1.51
C GLY A 56 -1.35 -1.18 1.23
N HIS A 57 -2.00 -2.34 1.39
CA HIS A 57 -1.48 -3.63 0.94
C HIS A 57 -1.16 -3.60 -0.56
N LEU A 58 -2.13 -3.24 -1.39
CA LEU A 58 -1.98 -3.23 -2.85
C LEU A 58 -0.84 -2.30 -3.29
N ALA A 59 -0.77 -1.08 -2.76
CA ALA A 59 0.29 -0.12 -3.09
C ALA A 59 1.69 -0.66 -2.73
N SER A 60 1.83 -1.23 -1.52
CA SER A 60 3.10 -1.84 -1.08
C SER A 60 3.45 -3.08 -1.89
N ARG A 61 2.46 -3.88 -2.27
CA ARG A 61 2.68 -5.09 -3.08
C ARG A 61 3.22 -4.76 -4.47
N MET A 62 2.81 -3.61 -5.05
CA MET A 62 3.29 -3.16 -6.35
C MET A 62 4.78 -2.84 -6.39
N ILE A 63 5.39 -2.51 -5.27
CA ILE A 63 6.84 -2.22 -5.20
C ILE A 63 7.68 -3.43 -4.75
N CYS A 64 7.11 -4.62 -4.65
CA CYS A 64 7.88 -5.84 -4.48
C CYS A 64 8.61 -6.21 -5.77
N LYS A 65 9.89 -6.58 -5.70
CA LYS A 65 10.74 -6.92 -6.87
C LYS A 65 10.19 -8.04 -7.75
N ASN A 66 9.38 -8.91 -7.20
CA ASN A 66 8.74 -9.99 -7.97
C ASN A 66 7.50 -9.52 -8.76
N PHE A 67 7.04 -8.28 -8.56
CA PHE A 67 5.93 -7.69 -9.30
C PHE A 67 6.39 -6.69 -10.35
N LEU A 68 7.31 -5.79 -10.02
CA LEU A 68 7.70 -4.71 -10.91
C LEU A 68 9.01 -5.00 -11.63
N LYS A 69 9.04 -4.79 -12.96
CA LYS A 69 10.26 -4.90 -13.75
C LYS A 69 11.23 -3.76 -13.40
N LYS A 70 12.52 -4.07 -13.34
CA LYS A 70 13.58 -3.15 -12.91
C LYS A 70 13.63 -1.82 -13.69
N ASN A 71 13.31 -1.84 -14.99
CA ASN A 71 13.33 -0.64 -15.83
C ASN A 71 12.16 0.34 -15.54
N MET A 72 11.12 -0.10 -14.85
CA MET A 72 9.94 0.73 -14.54
C MET A 72 10.00 1.34 -13.13
N SER A 73 10.90 0.86 -12.29
CA SER A 73 11.03 1.32 -10.90
C SER A 73 11.40 2.81 -10.78
N ASN A 74 12.13 3.35 -11.75
CA ASN A 74 12.61 4.74 -11.73
C ASN A 74 11.47 5.78 -11.86
N HIS A 75 10.29 5.38 -12.31
CA HIS A 75 9.13 6.26 -12.43
C HIS A 75 8.31 6.33 -11.14
N ILE A 76 8.49 5.38 -10.22
CA ILE A 76 7.79 5.40 -8.94
C ILE A 76 8.59 6.25 -7.95
N GLU A 77 8.09 7.46 -7.70
CA GLU A 77 8.73 8.40 -6.79
C GLU A 77 8.49 8.04 -5.33
N GLN A 78 7.25 7.68 -4.99
CA GLN A 78 6.86 7.40 -3.61
C GLN A 78 5.65 6.48 -3.53
N VAL A 79 5.65 5.66 -2.49
CA VAL A 79 4.47 4.92 -2.03
C VAL A 79 4.11 5.38 -0.63
N ILE A 80 2.84 5.69 -0.42
CA ILE A 80 2.28 6.01 0.90
C ILE A 80 1.26 4.92 1.24
N SER A 81 1.59 4.12 2.22
CA SER A 81 0.75 3.03 2.68
C SER A 81 0.18 3.36 4.05
N VAL A 82 -1.11 3.70 4.10
CA VAL A 82 -1.81 4.08 5.32
C VAL A 82 -2.53 2.87 5.88
N SER A 83 -2.17 2.45 7.09
CA SER A 83 -2.78 1.32 7.81
C SER A 83 -2.86 0.04 6.98
N GLY A 84 -1.81 -0.23 6.19
CA GLY A 84 -1.76 -1.36 5.27
C GLY A 84 -1.60 -2.71 5.97
N LEU A 85 -1.88 -3.76 5.23
CA LEU A 85 -1.71 -5.15 5.65
C LEU A 85 -0.55 -5.77 4.87
N TYR A 86 0.48 -6.23 5.55
CA TYR A 86 1.73 -6.67 4.89
C TYR A 86 2.07 -8.13 5.15
N ASP A 87 1.46 -8.72 6.17
CA ASP A 87 1.42 -10.14 6.48
C ASP A 87 -0.05 -10.58 6.52
N LEU A 88 -0.49 -11.30 5.51
CA LEU A 88 -1.90 -11.71 5.40
C LEU A 88 -2.22 -13.00 6.15
N ARG A 89 -1.21 -13.73 6.63
CA ARG A 89 -1.41 -15.02 7.32
C ARG A 89 -2.31 -14.93 8.57
N PRO A 90 -2.27 -13.86 9.39
CA PRO A 90 -3.20 -13.72 10.51
C PRO A 90 -4.67 -13.65 10.08
N LEU A 91 -4.97 -13.20 8.86
CA LEU A 91 -6.33 -13.12 8.35
C LEU A 91 -7.01 -14.48 8.24
N LEU A 92 -6.23 -15.56 8.05
CA LEU A 92 -6.72 -16.93 7.99
C LEU A 92 -7.55 -17.32 9.23
N MET A 93 -7.25 -16.72 10.39
CA MET A 93 -7.90 -17.01 11.67
C MET A 93 -9.00 -16.01 12.03
N THR A 94 -9.41 -15.16 11.08
CA THR A 94 -10.43 -14.13 11.31
C THR A 94 -11.72 -14.43 10.56
N LYS A 95 -12.85 -13.88 11.03
CA LYS A 95 -14.13 -13.93 10.31
C LYS A 95 -14.07 -13.26 8.92
N LEU A 96 -13.11 -12.36 8.70
CA LEU A 96 -12.92 -11.75 7.39
C LEU A 96 -12.55 -12.81 6.34
N ASN A 97 -11.92 -13.90 6.75
CA ASN A 97 -11.56 -14.98 5.83
C ASN A 97 -12.76 -15.75 5.28
N ASP A 98 -13.93 -15.66 5.91
CA ASP A 98 -15.17 -16.22 5.34
C ASP A 98 -15.53 -15.54 4.01
N ILE A 99 -15.08 -14.28 3.83
CA ILE A 99 -15.26 -13.50 2.59
C ILE A 99 -14.03 -13.60 1.68
N LEU A 100 -12.83 -13.49 2.26
CA LEU A 100 -11.58 -13.48 1.48
C LEU A 100 -11.24 -14.85 0.90
N THR A 101 -11.70 -15.93 1.54
CA THR A 101 -11.43 -17.33 1.14
C THR A 101 -9.93 -17.63 0.89
N LEU A 102 -9.06 -16.95 1.70
CA LEU A 102 -7.62 -17.16 1.67
C LEU A 102 -7.27 -18.58 2.12
N ASP A 103 -6.39 -19.22 1.40
CA ASP A 103 -5.61 -20.34 1.86
C ASP A 103 -4.20 -19.90 2.32
N TYR A 104 -3.44 -20.80 2.91
CA TYR A 104 -2.11 -20.48 3.44
C TYR A 104 -1.13 -20.06 2.34
N GLU A 105 -1.17 -20.72 1.19
CA GLU A 105 -0.28 -20.42 0.06
C GLU A 105 -0.54 -19.03 -0.52
N GLU A 106 -1.82 -18.65 -0.66
CA GLU A 106 -2.18 -17.32 -1.12
C GLU A 106 -1.83 -16.25 -0.09
N ALA A 107 -2.12 -16.49 1.20
CA ALA A 107 -1.78 -15.56 2.27
C ALA A 107 -0.27 -15.31 2.32
N GLU A 108 0.56 -16.33 2.17
CA GLU A 108 2.02 -16.21 2.13
C GLU A 108 2.47 -15.46 0.86
N ARG A 109 1.99 -15.86 -0.32
CA ARG A 109 2.33 -15.24 -1.61
C ARG A 109 1.97 -13.76 -1.68
N GLU A 110 0.87 -13.34 -1.07
CA GLU A 110 0.42 -11.96 -1.07
C GLU A 110 0.96 -11.15 0.13
N SER A 111 1.72 -11.73 1.03
CA SER A 111 2.38 -11.06 2.15
C SER A 111 3.63 -10.31 1.68
N CYS A 112 3.51 -9.01 1.41
CA CYS A 112 4.58 -8.22 0.78
C CYS A 112 5.85 -8.11 1.64
N PHE A 113 5.77 -8.18 2.98
CA PHE A 113 6.94 -8.11 3.86
C PHE A 113 7.94 -9.27 3.67
N LEU A 114 7.51 -10.37 3.03
CA LEU A 114 8.35 -11.53 2.71
C LEU A 114 9.26 -11.29 1.50
N TYR A 115 9.01 -10.25 0.72
CA TYR A 115 9.73 -9.93 -0.51
C TYR A 115 10.67 -8.74 -0.33
N ASP A 116 11.61 -8.60 -1.26
CA ASP A 116 12.43 -7.40 -1.33
C ASP A 116 11.69 -6.27 -2.03
N PRO A 117 11.74 -5.03 -1.51
CA PRO A 117 11.22 -3.88 -2.22
C PRO A 117 12.17 -3.46 -3.35
N ILE A 118 11.64 -2.77 -4.36
CA ILE A 118 12.45 -1.92 -5.24
C ILE A 118 12.99 -0.73 -4.44
N ASP A 119 14.00 -0.04 -4.96
CA ASP A 119 14.53 1.17 -4.33
C ASP A 119 13.64 2.36 -4.67
N THR A 120 12.70 2.66 -3.79
CA THR A 120 11.79 3.81 -3.87
C THR A 120 11.42 4.29 -2.46
N LYS A 121 10.94 5.53 -2.34
CA LYS A 121 10.47 6.04 -1.06
C LYS A 121 9.17 5.33 -0.65
N LEU A 122 9.15 4.76 0.56
CA LEU A 122 7.95 4.21 1.17
C LEU A 122 7.70 4.89 2.51
N THR A 123 6.50 5.44 2.66
CA THR A 123 5.99 5.95 3.93
C THR A 123 4.90 5.01 4.42
N CYS A 124 5.16 4.32 5.54
CA CYS A 124 4.18 3.53 6.26
C CYS A 124 3.55 4.39 7.35
N TRP A 125 2.26 4.65 7.25
CA TRP A 125 1.53 5.52 8.16
C TRP A 125 0.41 4.74 8.85
N VAL A 126 0.30 4.85 10.17
CA VAL A 126 -0.73 4.15 10.95
C VAL A 126 -1.23 5.05 12.07
N GLY A 127 -2.52 5.01 12.38
CA GLY A 127 -3.07 5.69 13.55
C GLY A 127 -2.59 5.02 14.84
N ALA A 128 -2.09 5.83 15.78
CA ALA A 128 -1.55 5.30 17.04
C ALA A 128 -2.62 4.63 17.94
N ASN A 129 -3.89 4.94 17.72
CA ASN A 129 -5.04 4.35 18.43
C ASN A 129 -5.70 3.19 17.65
N GLU A 130 -5.06 2.69 16.60
CA GLU A 130 -5.54 1.51 15.89
C GLU A 130 -5.38 0.22 16.71
N ARG A 131 -6.07 -0.82 16.26
CA ARG A 131 -5.92 -2.15 16.86
C ARG A 131 -4.46 -2.60 16.81
N PRO A 132 -3.98 -3.34 17.83
CA PRO A 132 -2.57 -3.79 17.92
C PRO A 132 -2.05 -4.49 16.66
N GLU A 133 -2.93 -5.17 15.91
CA GLU A 133 -2.52 -5.84 14.67
C GLU A 133 -2.10 -4.82 13.58
N PHE A 134 -2.77 -3.68 13.41
CA PHE A 134 -2.33 -2.67 12.45
C PHE A 134 -0.99 -2.04 12.83
N LEU A 135 -0.77 -1.81 14.13
CA LEU A 135 0.52 -1.35 14.64
C LEU A 135 1.62 -2.40 14.39
N ARG A 136 1.31 -3.69 14.57
CA ARG A 136 2.22 -4.79 14.25
C ARG A 136 2.54 -4.84 12.75
N GLN A 137 1.52 -4.72 11.90
CA GLN A 137 1.68 -4.71 10.44
C GLN A 137 2.63 -3.59 10.00
N ASN A 138 2.42 -2.37 10.49
CA ASN A 138 3.29 -1.24 10.19
C ASN A 138 4.74 -1.51 10.59
N ARG A 139 4.94 -2.05 11.79
CA ARG A 139 6.28 -2.37 12.32
C ARG A 139 6.98 -3.46 11.51
N ILE A 140 6.32 -4.59 11.21
CA ILE A 140 6.99 -5.72 10.54
C ILE A 140 7.47 -5.36 9.14
N LEU A 141 6.70 -4.57 8.38
CA LEU A 141 7.13 -4.15 7.06
C LEU A 141 8.33 -3.22 7.14
N THR A 142 8.25 -2.20 8.01
CA THR A 142 9.33 -1.22 8.15
C THR A 142 10.62 -1.87 8.68
N GLU A 143 10.54 -2.79 9.64
CA GLU A 143 11.70 -3.55 10.12
C GLU A 143 12.32 -4.47 9.04
N ALA A 144 11.48 -5.12 8.24
CA ALA A 144 11.96 -6.01 7.18
C ALA A 144 12.61 -5.24 6.02
N TRP A 145 12.02 -4.11 5.64
CA TRP A 145 12.44 -3.37 4.45
C TRP A 145 13.49 -2.31 4.71
N SER A 146 13.58 -1.72 5.92
CA SER A 146 14.65 -0.78 6.28
C SER A 146 16.05 -1.38 6.23
N LYS A 147 16.16 -2.70 6.33
CA LYS A 147 17.42 -3.44 6.12
C LYS A 147 17.81 -3.55 4.63
N LYS A 148 16.88 -3.30 3.72
CA LYS A 148 17.00 -3.52 2.27
C LYS A 148 16.95 -2.23 1.46
N SER A 149 16.36 -1.16 2.00
CA SER A 149 16.29 0.17 1.42
C SER A 149 16.40 1.22 2.52
N ARG A 150 17.08 2.35 2.22
CA ARG A 150 17.24 3.47 3.17
C ARG A 150 16.06 4.46 3.14
N ASN A 151 15.14 4.30 2.21
CA ASN A 151 14.05 5.23 1.95
C ASN A 151 12.72 4.74 2.56
N ILE A 152 12.77 4.06 3.72
CA ILE A 152 11.60 3.55 4.41
C ILE A 152 11.35 4.38 5.66
N GLU A 153 10.19 5.04 5.71
CA GLU A 153 9.76 5.84 6.85
C GLU A 153 8.52 5.23 7.51
N SER A 154 8.40 5.39 8.82
CA SER A 154 7.27 4.89 9.61
C SER A 154 6.74 5.98 10.52
N TYR A 155 5.42 6.20 10.46
CA TYR A 155 4.72 7.19 11.29
C TYR A 155 3.57 6.54 12.06
N TYR A 156 3.45 6.91 13.32
CA TYR A 156 2.35 6.56 14.21
C TYR A 156 1.61 7.84 14.56
N ASP A 157 0.45 8.06 13.94
CA ASP A 157 -0.30 9.32 14.02
C ASP A 157 -1.05 9.41 15.36
N PRO A 158 -0.66 10.31 16.29
CA PRO A 158 -1.25 10.39 17.61
C PRO A 158 -2.75 10.70 17.56
N GLY A 159 -3.54 9.96 18.35
CA GLY A 159 -4.98 10.18 18.49
C GLY A 159 -5.83 9.68 17.33
N LYS A 160 -5.22 9.19 16.24
CA LYS A 160 -5.94 8.68 15.06
C LYS A 160 -6.19 7.18 15.17
N ASP A 161 -7.37 6.78 14.75
CA ASP A 161 -7.79 5.38 14.54
C ASP A 161 -7.75 5.01 13.06
N HIS A 162 -8.20 3.78 12.73
CA HIS A 162 -8.17 3.24 11.37
C HIS A 162 -8.93 4.07 10.33
N PHE A 163 -9.94 4.82 10.74
CA PHE A 163 -10.75 5.64 9.83
C PHE A 163 -10.30 7.10 9.82
N SER A 164 -10.02 7.67 10.98
CA SER A 164 -9.63 9.07 11.10
C SER A 164 -8.17 9.33 10.66
N VAL A 165 -7.33 8.29 10.54
CA VAL A 165 -5.95 8.43 10.08
C VAL A 165 -5.84 8.99 8.65
N ILE A 166 -6.87 8.80 7.82
CA ILE A 166 -6.89 9.33 6.45
C ILE A 166 -7.37 10.77 6.33
N ASP A 167 -7.86 11.39 7.41
CA ASP A 167 -8.35 12.78 7.38
C ASP A 167 -7.24 13.75 6.96
N GLN A 168 -5.99 13.45 7.30
CA GLN A 168 -4.84 14.26 6.89
C GLN A 168 -4.64 14.36 5.38
N LEU A 169 -5.19 13.44 4.58
CA LEU A 169 -5.21 13.57 3.13
C LEU A 169 -6.12 14.71 2.63
N GLU A 170 -6.96 15.26 3.49
CA GLU A 170 -7.79 16.44 3.19
C GLU A 170 -7.05 17.75 3.46
N GLU A 171 -5.96 17.73 4.21
CA GLU A 171 -5.16 18.89 4.57
C GLU A 171 -4.05 19.10 3.54
N LYS A 172 -3.99 20.32 2.98
CA LYS A 172 -3.04 20.65 1.89
C LYS A 172 -1.57 20.57 2.32
N GLU A 173 -1.29 20.83 3.59
CA GLU A 173 0.07 20.89 4.13
C GLU A 173 0.41 19.69 5.03
N SER A 174 -0.38 18.64 4.97
CA SER A 174 -0.08 17.43 5.75
C SER A 174 1.11 16.66 5.16
N LEU A 175 1.79 15.90 6.01
CA LEU A 175 2.88 15.02 5.58
C LEU A 175 2.42 13.92 4.61
N LEU A 176 1.11 13.62 4.55
CA LEU A 176 0.53 12.66 3.60
C LEU A 176 0.27 13.27 2.22
N THR A 177 0.29 14.59 2.08
CA THR A 177 -0.01 15.30 0.83
C THR A 177 1.20 16.00 0.21
N GLN A 178 2.30 16.10 0.94
CA GLN A 178 3.59 16.62 0.47
C GLN A 178 4.44 15.50 -0.14
#